data_9b5c3008747f285751e7755f081378e4
#
_entry.id   9b5c3008747f285751e7755f081378e4
#
_cell.length_a   1.000
_cell.length_b   1.000
_cell.length_c   1.000
_cell.angle_alpha   90.00
_cell.angle_beta   90.00
_cell.angle_gamma   90.00
#
_symmetry.space_group_name_H-M   'P 1'
#
loop_
_entity.id
_entity.type
_entity.pdbx_description
1 polymer ?
#
loop_
_entity_poly.entity_id
_entity_poly.type
_entity_poly.pdbx_seq_one_letter_code
_entity_poly.pdbx_strand_id
1 'polypeptide(L)'
;DLDVTVVSTRKKVVMIEAGANEVPNDKMFEAIKMAHEENQKIIALIDQMVSEVGKPKFEYPHADFNQELFDKIVADFMDEAKAAMDTDDKNIREARWNAMIEKWHEKYLEEYPDMDQYLEEFTYKFQKKIVKQWLLEGHRVDGRQKNEIRPLAAEVGVLPRTHGSGLFTRGQTQVLSVCTLDTLSANQKLDTIWEETEKRYMHHYNFPGYSVGEAKPARSPGRREIGHGALAERALVPVLPSVEEFPYAIRVVSEVLSSNGSTSQGSICGSTLALMDAGVPIKAPVAGISCGLIQDDDGSFTTFIDIQGVEDFHGEMDFKVGGTKKGITAIQMDLKNDGLTMEIIKEALDITYDARCEILDQIMLPAISEPRKEVSKYAPKMLTMHIDPSKIREVIGSGGKVIQKIVADTGAKIDINDDGSIFIAGVDAASCDAAKKCIDDIVFVPEVGALYYGRVVRLMTFGAFVELAPGKDGLVHISKLADHRIEKVEDACKVGDMMWVKVTDIDEKGRVNLSHKDAVKEIKAKEAAGERIK
;
A
#
# COMPACT_ATOMS: atom_id res chain seq x y z
N ASP A 1 15.99 7.61 -3.97
CA ASP A 1 15.90 6.14 -3.90
C ASP A 1 15.95 5.60 -2.47
N LEU A 2 16.46 6.36 -1.49
CA LEU A 2 16.60 5.98 -0.10
C LEU A 2 16.36 7.20 0.80
N ASP A 3 15.45 7.03 1.77
CA ASP A 3 15.24 7.95 2.89
C ASP A 3 15.51 7.15 4.17
N VAL A 4 16.56 7.55 4.92
CA VAL A 4 16.97 6.87 6.15
C VAL A 4 17.23 7.87 7.27
N THR A 5 16.57 7.64 8.40
CA THR A 5 16.80 8.36 9.64
C THR A 5 17.54 7.45 10.60
N VAL A 6 18.69 7.92 11.12
CA VAL A 6 19.51 7.21 12.08
C VAL A 6 19.75 8.08 13.30
N VAL A 7 19.48 7.52 14.48
CA VAL A 7 19.83 8.16 15.76
C VAL A 7 20.96 7.36 16.40
N SER A 8 21.96 8.08 16.92
CA SER A 8 23.18 7.45 17.45
C SER A 8 23.61 8.06 18.78
N THR A 9 24.26 7.25 19.59
CA THR A 9 25.19 7.69 20.63
C THR A 9 26.61 7.81 20.05
N ARG A 10 27.61 8.09 20.88
CA ARG A 10 29.02 8.09 20.43
C ARG A 10 29.49 6.76 19.88
N LYS A 11 28.96 5.65 20.35
CA LYS A 11 29.46 4.30 20.05
C LYS A 11 28.46 3.43 19.30
N LYS A 12 27.17 3.69 19.43
CA LYS A 12 26.11 2.78 19.03
C LYS A 12 25.00 3.51 18.28
N VAL A 13 24.29 2.79 17.43
CA VAL A 13 23.05 3.23 16.78
C VAL A 13 21.88 2.84 17.66
N VAL A 14 20.97 3.76 17.93
CA VAL A 14 19.83 3.54 18.85
C VAL A 14 18.47 3.56 18.16
N MET A 15 18.39 4.05 16.91
CA MET A 15 17.17 4.01 16.12
C MET A 15 17.50 4.04 14.63
N ILE A 16 16.77 3.27 13.84
CA ILE A 16 16.80 3.30 12.39
C ILE A 16 15.37 3.26 11.88
N GLU A 17 15.03 4.23 11.03
CA GLU A 17 13.85 4.16 10.17
C GLU A 17 14.25 4.40 8.72
N ALA A 18 13.76 3.58 7.80
CA ALA A 18 14.06 3.75 6.39
C ALA A 18 12.86 3.45 5.50
N GLY A 19 12.75 4.23 4.42
CA GLY A 19 11.98 3.94 3.23
C GLY A 19 12.91 3.88 2.02
N ALA A 20 12.76 2.87 1.17
CA ALA A 20 13.70 2.64 0.10
C ALA A 20 13.06 2.01 -1.15
N ASN A 21 13.60 2.32 -2.33
CA ASN A 21 13.19 1.73 -3.59
C ASN A 21 14.03 0.48 -3.89
N GLU A 22 13.75 -0.62 -3.19
CA GLU A 22 14.43 -1.91 -3.37
C GLU A 22 15.96 -1.80 -3.25
N VAL A 23 16.45 -1.14 -2.19
CA VAL A 23 17.88 -0.89 -1.98
C VAL A 23 18.56 -2.16 -1.46
N PRO A 24 19.69 -2.60 -2.06
CA PRO A 24 20.49 -3.74 -1.59
C PRO A 24 21.00 -3.57 -0.16
N ASN A 25 21.17 -4.68 0.58
CA ASN A 25 21.58 -4.67 1.98
C ASN A 25 22.92 -3.95 2.22
N ASP A 26 23.90 -4.13 1.34
CA ASP A 26 25.21 -3.47 1.42
C ASP A 26 25.10 -1.95 1.33
N LYS A 27 24.24 -1.45 0.44
CA LYS A 27 23.99 -0.02 0.28
C LYS A 27 23.23 0.57 1.46
N MET A 28 22.26 -0.17 2.00
CA MET A 28 21.56 0.22 3.22
C MET A 28 22.53 0.29 4.41
N PHE A 29 23.40 -0.70 4.56
CA PHE A 29 24.41 -0.71 5.60
C PHE A 29 25.40 0.45 5.48
N GLU A 30 25.90 0.75 4.26
CA GLU A 30 26.74 1.92 4.00
C GLU A 30 26.06 3.24 4.38
N ALA A 31 24.75 3.39 4.06
CA ALA A 31 23.99 4.58 4.41
C ALA A 31 23.84 4.75 5.95
N ILE A 32 23.55 3.67 6.67
CA ILE A 32 23.46 3.68 8.13
C ILE A 32 24.80 4.06 8.76
N LYS A 33 25.90 3.49 8.25
CA LYS A 33 27.26 3.80 8.71
C LYS A 33 27.59 5.28 8.47
N MET A 34 27.32 5.79 7.28
CA MET A 34 27.54 7.20 6.96
C MET A 34 26.74 8.13 7.89
N ALA A 35 25.47 7.82 8.13
CA ALA A 35 24.64 8.58 9.04
C ALA A 35 25.18 8.57 10.49
N HIS A 36 25.67 7.41 10.96
CA HIS A 36 26.31 7.31 12.28
C HIS A 36 27.57 8.18 12.36
N GLU A 37 28.40 8.21 11.33
CA GLU A 37 29.61 9.05 11.24
C GLU A 37 29.26 10.55 11.25
N GLU A 38 28.22 10.97 10.51
CA GLU A 38 27.74 12.36 10.53
C GLU A 38 27.15 12.75 11.88
N ASN A 39 26.45 11.85 12.56
CA ASN A 39 25.92 12.09 13.91
C ASN A 39 27.04 12.41 14.93
N GLN A 40 28.28 11.93 14.74
CA GLN A 40 29.39 12.24 15.65
C GLN A 40 29.71 13.76 15.66
N LYS A 41 29.53 14.45 14.53
CA LYS A 41 29.71 15.92 14.46
C LYS A 41 28.65 16.65 15.29
N ILE A 42 27.40 16.17 15.23
CA ILE A 42 26.29 16.73 16.03
C ILE A 42 26.53 16.47 17.52
N ILE A 43 26.97 15.27 17.88
CA ILE A 43 27.30 14.90 19.26
C ILE A 43 28.43 15.76 19.82
N ALA A 44 29.48 16.02 19.02
CA ALA A 44 30.57 16.92 19.44
C ALA A 44 30.09 18.35 19.74
N LEU A 45 29.14 18.87 18.94
CA LEU A 45 28.52 20.17 19.22
C LEU A 45 27.71 20.13 20.51
N ILE A 46 26.92 19.06 20.74
CA ILE A 46 26.16 18.91 21.99
C ILE A 46 27.09 18.87 23.19
N ASP A 47 28.24 18.17 23.11
CA ASP A 47 29.22 18.10 24.17
C ASP A 47 29.82 19.50 24.48
N GLN A 48 30.11 20.26 23.47
CA GLN A 48 30.56 21.65 23.64
C GLN A 48 29.48 22.47 24.38
N MET A 49 28.21 22.37 23.93
CA MET A 49 27.11 23.07 24.63
C MET A 49 26.97 22.62 26.08
N VAL A 50 27.08 21.31 26.37
CA VAL A 50 27.02 20.79 27.75
C VAL A 50 28.18 21.33 28.59
N SER A 51 29.39 21.43 28.01
CA SER A 51 30.55 21.98 28.75
C SER A 51 30.40 23.48 29.08
N GLU A 52 29.72 24.25 28.23
CA GLU A 52 29.58 25.71 28.39
C GLU A 52 28.37 26.11 29.27
N VAL A 53 27.22 25.41 29.10
CA VAL A 53 25.95 25.81 29.73
C VAL A 53 25.23 24.67 30.45
N GLY A 54 25.84 23.49 30.51
CA GLY A 54 25.26 22.32 31.19
C GLY A 54 25.06 22.57 32.69
N LYS A 55 23.97 21.98 33.23
CA LYS A 55 23.66 22.05 34.66
C LYS A 55 23.82 20.65 35.26
N PRO A 56 24.21 20.56 36.58
CA PRO A 56 24.17 19.29 37.28
C PRO A 56 22.76 18.72 37.25
N LYS A 57 22.68 17.41 37.06
CA LYS A 57 21.39 16.72 37.15
C LYS A 57 20.91 16.70 38.58
N PHE A 58 19.61 16.90 38.81
CA PHE A 58 19.02 16.81 40.12
C PHE A 58 18.78 15.34 40.50
N GLU A 59 18.83 15.09 41.82
CA GLU A 59 18.47 13.81 42.37
C GLU A 59 16.95 13.68 42.46
N TYR A 60 16.42 12.49 42.23
CA TYR A 60 15.00 12.17 42.30
C TYR A 60 14.82 10.78 42.96
N PRO A 61 13.70 10.53 43.66
CA PRO A 61 13.44 9.23 44.20
C PRO A 61 13.25 8.19 43.12
N HIS A 62 13.93 7.06 43.24
CA HIS A 62 13.74 5.88 42.43
C HIS A 62 12.66 5.00 43.02
N ALA A 63 11.95 4.22 42.21
CA ALA A 63 11.07 3.18 42.71
C ALA A 63 11.91 2.11 43.38
N ASP A 64 11.52 1.76 44.63
CA ASP A 64 12.21 0.72 45.36
C ASP A 64 11.90 -0.64 44.75
N PHE A 65 12.94 -1.41 44.47
CA PHE A 65 12.84 -2.80 44.05
C PHE A 65 13.34 -3.72 45.16
N ASN A 66 12.48 -4.63 45.64
CA ASN A 66 12.88 -5.57 46.68
C ASN A 66 13.73 -6.71 46.10
N GLN A 67 15.04 -6.45 45.96
CA GLN A 67 16.00 -7.41 45.42
C GLN A 67 16.08 -8.70 46.22
N GLU A 68 16.01 -8.60 47.57
CA GLU A 68 16.08 -9.77 48.46
C GLU A 68 14.92 -10.73 48.23
N LEU A 69 13.69 -10.21 48.19
CA LEU A 69 12.51 -11.02 47.88
C LEU A 69 12.58 -11.61 46.48
N PHE A 70 12.99 -10.82 45.49
CA PHE A 70 13.15 -11.30 44.11
C PHE A 70 14.14 -12.46 44.02
N ASP A 71 15.30 -12.36 44.70
CA ASP A 71 16.32 -13.42 44.67
C ASP A 71 15.81 -14.70 45.38
N LYS A 72 15.04 -14.59 46.47
CA LYS A 72 14.37 -15.72 47.10
C LYS A 72 13.38 -16.41 46.16
N ILE A 73 12.53 -15.64 45.46
CA ILE A 73 11.56 -16.17 44.51
C ILE A 73 12.28 -16.88 43.36
N VAL A 74 13.31 -16.27 42.80
CA VAL A 74 14.09 -16.87 41.72
C VAL A 74 14.75 -18.16 42.15
N ALA A 75 15.34 -18.21 43.36
CA ALA A 75 15.99 -19.41 43.86
C ALA A 75 15.03 -20.57 44.08
N ASP A 76 13.82 -20.27 44.58
CA ASP A 76 12.85 -21.30 44.95
C ASP A 76 12.00 -21.80 43.79
N PHE A 77 11.79 -20.97 42.73
CA PHE A 77 10.84 -21.26 41.68
C PHE A 77 11.48 -21.35 40.26
N MET A 78 12.81 -21.37 40.12
CA MET A 78 13.49 -21.38 38.83
C MET A 78 13.06 -22.55 37.93
N ASP A 79 13.01 -23.77 38.47
CA ASP A 79 12.67 -24.96 37.66
C ASP A 79 11.19 -24.94 37.28
N GLU A 80 10.31 -24.50 38.16
CA GLU A 80 8.88 -24.35 37.85
C GLU A 80 8.63 -23.23 36.83
N ALA A 81 9.34 -22.12 36.97
CA ALA A 81 9.28 -21.01 36.02
C ALA A 81 9.75 -21.42 34.62
N LYS A 82 10.85 -22.18 34.51
CA LYS A 82 11.30 -22.76 33.24
C LYS A 82 10.25 -23.70 32.65
N ALA A 83 9.65 -24.59 33.47
CA ALA A 83 8.59 -25.49 33.01
C ALA A 83 7.30 -24.75 32.58
N ALA A 84 6.99 -23.62 33.22
CA ALA A 84 5.86 -22.77 32.83
C ALA A 84 6.09 -22.07 31.48
N MET A 85 7.33 -21.67 31.24
CA MET A 85 7.72 -20.97 29.99
C MET A 85 7.91 -21.90 28.80
N ASP A 86 8.22 -23.18 29.02
CA ASP A 86 8.51 -24.19 28.00
C ASP A 86 7.24 -24.67 27.31
N THR A 87 6.68 -23.84 26.43
CA THR A 87 5.51 -24.12 25.58
C THR A 87 5.37 -23.08 24.47
N ASP A 88 4.93 -23.53 23.29
CA ASP A 88 4.57 -22.68 22.16
C ASP A 88 3.20 -22.01 22.32
N ASP A 89 2.32 -22.55 23.19
CA ASP A 89 0.99 -22.02 23.45
C ASP A 89 1.01 -20.91 24.51
N LYS A 90 0.66 -19.69 24.06
CA LYS A 90 0.57 -18.50 24.89
C LYS A 90 -0.39 -18.68 26.08
N ASN A 91 -1.57 -19.28 25.87
CA ASN A 91 -2.59 -19.40 26.91
C ASN A 91 -2.17 -20.39 27.99
N ILE A 92 -1.52 -21.49 27.57
CA ILE A 92 -0.97 -22.48 28.51
C ILE A 92 0.14 -21.84 29.37
N ARG A 93 1.01 -21.05 28.74
CA ARG A 93 2.08 -20.32 29.43
C ARG A 93 1.53 -19.38 30.51
N GLU A 94 0.58 -18.53 30.11
CA GLU A 94 -0.06 -17.57 31.02
C GLU A 94 -0.75 -18.28 32.20
N ALA A 95 -1.49 -19.36 31.95
CA ALA A 95 -2.15 -20.13 33.01
C ALA A 95 -1.15 -20.73 33.99
N ARG A 96 -0.05 -21.35 33.50
CA ARG A 96 1.00 -21.93 34.37
C ARG A 96 1.71 -20.84 35.19
N TRP A 97 1.98 -19.69 34.58
CA TRP A 97 2.63 -18.56 35.23
C TRP A 97 1.77 -17.97 36.33
N ASN A 98 0.48 -17.77 36.11
CA ASN A 98 -0.46 -17.28 37.12
C ASN A 98 -0.58 -18.25 38.29
N ALA A 99 -0.64 -19.55 38.04
CA ALA A 99 -0.65 -20.55 39.09
C ALA A 99 0.65 -20.53 39.97
N MET A 100 1.78 -20.17 39.35
CA MET A 100 3.04 -20.00 40.09
C MET A 100 3.03 -18.72 40.94
N ILE A 101 2.44 -17.61 40.46
CA ILE A 101 2.28 -16.38 41.24
C ILE A 101 1.43 -16.63 42.49
N GLU A 102 0.38 -17.45 42.41
CA GLU A 102 -0.42 -17.85 43.58
C GLU A 102 0.46 -18.54 44.64
N LYS A 103 1.40 -19.43 44.25
CA LYS A 103 2.35 -20.05 45.16
C LYS A 103 3.34 -19.06 45.78
N TRP A 104 3.73 -18.00 45.03
CA TRP A 104 4.55 -16.93 45.62
C TRP A 104 3.80 -16.25 46.76
N HIS A 105 2.49 -15.95 46.58
CA HIS A 105 1.65 -15.38 47.64
C HIS A 105 1.56 -16.29 48.84
N GLU A 106 1.26 -17.58 48.63
CA GLU A 106 1.18 -18.56 49.73
C GLU A 106 2.47 -18.63 50.55
N LYS A 107 3.63 -18.48 49.90
CA LYS A 107 4.93 -18.64 50.55
C LYS A 107 5.45 -17.37 51.21
N TYR A 108 5.22 -16.20 50.59
CA TYR A 108 5.93 -14.97 50.94
C TYR A 108 5.05 -13.83 51.45
N LEU A 109 3.72 -13.88 51.30
CA LEU A 109 2.84 -12.75 51.61
C LEU A 109 2.85 -12.42 53.14
N GLU A 110 3.03 -13.39 54.01
CA GLU A 110 3.15 -13.14 55.47
C GLU A 110 4.42 -12.38 55.83
N GLU A 111 5.55 -12.70 55.18
CA GLU A 111 6.85 -12.05 55.43
C GLU A 111 6.96 -10.71 54.70
N TYR A 112 6.34 -10.60 53.52
CA TYR A 112 6.38 -9.42 52.66
C TYR A 112 4.94 -8.96 52.26
N PRO A 113 4.21 -8.28 53.17
CA PRO A 113 2.82 -7.87 52.92
C PRO A 113 2.64 -6.94 51.70
N ASP A 114 3.71 -6.25 51.31
CA ASP A 114 3.71 -5.29 50.21
C ASP A 114 4.10 -5.92 48.85
N MET A 115 4.24 -7.27 48.77
CA MET A 115 4.76 -7.91 47.55
C MET A 115 3.89 -7.69 46.32
N ASP A 116 2.60 -7.46 46.50
CA ASP A 116 1.67 -7.23 45.37
C ASP A 116 2.08 -6.05 44.51
N GLN A 117 2.69 -5.02 45.08
CA GLN A 117 3.17 -3.85 44.35
C GLN A 117 4.36 -4.18 43.43
N TYR A 118 5.06 -5.29 43.62
CA TYR A 118 6.23 -5.71 42.87
C TYR A 118 5.94 -6.85 41.88
N LEU A 119 4.77 -7.49 41.90
CA LEU A 119 4.49 -8.70 41.14
C LEU A 119 4.68 -8.55 39.63
N GLU A 120 4.24 -7.43 39.06
CA GLU A 120 4.39 -7.17 37.65
C GLU A 120 5.87 -7.05 37.26
N GLU A 121 6.66 -6.34 38.08
CA GLU A 121 8.09 -6.17 37.85
C GLU A 121 8.87 -7.46 38.08
N PHE A 122 8.52 -8.23 39.13
CA PHE A 122 9.11 -9.55 39.42
C PHE A 122 8.82 -10.52 38.26
N THR A 123 7.58 -10.58 37.79
CA THR A 123 7.19 -11.40 36.66
C THR A 123 8.03 -11.04 35.44
N TYR A 124 8.08 -9.75 35.09
CA TYR A 124 8.86 -9.28 33.95
C TYR A 124 10.34 -9.65 34.04
N LYS A 125 11.00 -9.33 35.18
CA LYS A 125 12.43 -9.60 35.38
C LYS A 125 12.74 -11.09 35.41
N PHE A 126 11.87 -11.90 35.99
CA PHE A 126 12.07 -13.35 36.05
C PHE A 126 11.92 -14.00 34.67
N GLN A 127 10.87 -13.66 33.95
CA GLN A 127 10.71 -14.14 32.57
C GLN A 127 11.87 -13.68 31.68
N LYS A 128 12.28 -12.42 31.78
CA LYS A 128 13.45 -11.88 31.06
C LYS A 128 14.72 -12.68 31.35
N LYS A 129 14.96 -13.04 32.63
CA LYS A 129 16.13 -13.82 33.00
C LYS A 129 16.14 -15.21 32.35
N ILE A 130 14.99 -15.89 32.31
CA ILE A 130 14.86 -17.20 31.66
C ILE A 130 15.03 -17.10 30.15
N VAL A 131 14.34 -16.16 29.52
CA VAL A 131 14.41 -15.96 28.06
C VAL A 131 15.82 -15.59 27.64
N LYS A 132 16.50 -14.68 28.36
CA LYS A 132 17.90 -14.32 28.10
C LYS A 132 18.81 -15.54 28.18
N GLN A 133 18.71 -16.32 29.23
CA GLN A 133 19.51 -17.53 29.42
C GLN A 133 19.29 -18.51 28.25
N TRP A 134 18.05 -18.81 27.90
CA TRP A 134 17.72 -19.77 26.85
C TRP A 134 18.22 -19.33 25.47
N LEU A 135 17.99 -18.07 25.12
CA LEU A 135 18.45 -17.54 23.82
C LEU A 135 19.97 -17.54 23.69
N LEU A 136 20.73 -17.26 24.77
CA LEU A 136 22.19 -17.38 24.80
C LEU A 136 22.65 -18.84 24.66
N GLU A 137 21.91 -19.79 25.24
CA GLU A 137 22.15 -21.23 25.10
C GLU A 137 21.69 -21.79 23.72
N GLY A 138 21.11 -20.95 22.86
CA GLY A 138 20.58 -21.34 21.54
C GLY A 138 19.21 -22.05 21.61
N HIS A 139 18.51 -21.97 22.74
CA HIS A 139 17.18 -22.53 22.92
C HIS A 139 16.11 -21.41 22.82
N ARG A 140 15.06 -21.64 22.02
CA ARG A 140 13.93 -20.71 21.93
C ARG A 140 12.73 -21.26 22.70
N VAL A 141 11.86 -20.35 23.17
CA VAL A 141 10.69 -20.67 24.00
C VAL A 141 9.75 -21.70 23.36
N ASP A 142 9.70 -21.74 22.04
CA ASP A 142 8.90 -22.68 21.24
C ASP A 142 9.72 -23.81 20.61
N GLY A 143 10.98 -23.98 21.02
CA GLY A 143 11.87 -25.05 20.56
C GLY A 143 12.52 -24.85 19.20
N ARG A 144 12.24 -23.72 18.48
CA ARG A 144 12.87 -23.40 17.20
C ARG A 144 14.36 -23.13 17.32
N GLN A 145 15.06 -23.32 16.22
CA GLN A 145 16.42 -22.83 16.04
C GLN A 145 16.42 -21.30 15.79
N LYS A 146 17.58 -20.63 15.99
CA LYS A 146 17.68 -19.17 15.86
C LYS A 146 17.25 -18.61 14.50
N ASN A 147 17.45 -19.32 13.43
CA ASN A 147 17.11 -18.93 12.06
C ASN A 147 15.83 -19.59 11.54
N GLU A 148 15.09 -20.26 12.39
CA GLU A 148 13.88 -20.97 12.02
C GLU A 148 12.64 -20.07 12.13
N ILE A 149 11.83 -20.04 11.06
CA ILE A 149 10.58 -19.30 11.00
C ILE A 149 9.45 -20.21 11.50
N ARG A 150 8.47 -19.65 12.22
CA ARG A 150 7.25 -20.36 12.62
C ARG A 150 6.52 -20.95 11.40
N PRO A 151 5.69 -21.98 11.56
CA PRO A 151 4.85 -22.48 10.47
C PRO A 151 4.07 -21.36 9.81
N LEU A 152 4.17 -21.27 8.46
CA LEU A 152 3.57 -20.23 7.66
C LEU A 152 2.45 -20.76 6.79
N ALA A 153 1.42 -19.95 6.55
CA ALA A 153 0.40 -20.18 5.53
C ALA A 153 -0.04 -18.86 4.89
N ALA A 154 -0.41 -18.92 3.61
CA ALA A 154 -0.91 -17.79 2.86
C ALA A 154 -2.10 -18.21 2.00
N GLU A 155 -3.17 -17.43 2.04
CA GLU A 155 -4.38 -17.63 1.26
C GLU A 155 -4.83 -16.33 0.62
N VAL A 156 -5.41 -16.42 -0.58
CA VAL A 156 -5.97 -15.27 -1.31
C VAL A 156 -7.42 -15.51 -1.69
N GLY A 157 -8.18 -14.44 -1.93
CA GLY A 157 -9.58 -14.55 -2.31
C GLY A 157 -10.48 -15.09 -1.19
N VAL A 158 -10.07 -14.91 0.07
CA VAL A 158 -10.78 -15.43 1.26
C VAL A 158 -12.18 -14.81 1.41
N LEU A 159 -12.31 -13.54 1.05
CA LEU A 159 -13.57 -12.80 1.11
C LEU A 159 -14.16 -12.60 -0.30
N PRO A 160 -15.32 -13.20 -0.61
CA PRO A 160 -15.80 -13.31 -2.00
C PRO A 160 -16.30 -11.98 -2.62
N ARG A 161 -16.54 -10.95 -1.82
CA ARG A 161 -17.11 -9.66 -2.29
C ARG A 161 -16.15 -8.49 -2.22
N THR A 162 -14.96 -8.66 -1.70
CA THR A 162 -13.90 -7.65 -1.70
C THR A 162 -13.26 -7.51 -3.07
N HIS A 163 -12.48 -6.46 -3.29
CA HIS A 163 -11.75 -6.33 -4.54
C HIS A 163 -10.50 -7.22 -4.56
N GLY A 164 -9.90 -7.47 -3.39
CA GLY A 164 -8.88 -8.47 -3.15
C GLY A 164 -8.74 -8.71 -1.66
N SER A 165 -8.33 -9.91 -1.28
CA SER A 165 -8.08 -10.27 0.12
C SER A 165 -6.93 -11.25 0.24
N GLY A 166 -6.11 -11.08 1.28
CA GLY A 166 -5.01 -11.96 1.63
C GLY A 166 -5.04 -12.29 3.12
N LEU A 167 -4.96 -13.56 3.45
CA LEU A 167 -4.80 -14.06 4.80
C LEU A 167 -3.39 -14.60 4.95
N PHE A 168 -2.65 -14.05 5.89
CA PHE A 168 -1.29 -14.50 6.21
C PHE A 168 -1.23 -14.99 7.64
N THR A 169 -0.77 -16.22 7.81
CA THR A 169 -0.63 -16.89 9.12
C THR A 169 0.82 -17.20 9.40
N ARG A 170 1.26 -16.93 10.63
CA ARG A 170 2.60 -17.18 11.15
C ARG A 170 2.49 -17.72 12.56
N GLY A 171 2.53 -19.05 12.71
CA GLY A 171 2.20 -19.71 13.98
C GLY A 171 0.84 -19.24 14.50
N GLN A 172 0.80 -18.69 15.70
CA GLN A 172 -0.43 -18.13 16.30
C GLN A 172 -0.74 -16.68 15.88
N THR A 173 0.06 -16.06 15.02
CA THR A 173 -0.23 -14.73 14.46
C THR A 173 -0.95 -14.86 13.13
N GLN A 174 -2.10 -14.19 12.99
CA GLN A 174 -2.90 -14.21 11.77
C GLN A 174 -3.39 -12.80 11.43
N VAL A 175 -3.18 -12.39 10.17
CA VAL A 175 -3.59 -11.08 9.65
C VAL A 175 -4.39 -11.26 8.37
N LEU A 176 -5.59 -10.69 8.34
CA LEU A 176 -6.44 -10.58 7.16
C LEU A 176 -6.32 -9.18 6.58
N SER A 177 -5.80 -9.09 5.36
CA SER A 177 -5.70 -7.82 4.63
C SER A 177 -6.73 -7.77 3.51
N VAL A 178 -7.40 -6.63 3.36
CA VAL A 178 -8.44 -6.39 2.36
C VAL A 178 -8.08 -5.18 1.53
N CYS A 179 -8.05 -5.36 0.21
CA CYS A 179 -7.81 -4.30 -0.75
C CYS A 179 -9.13 -3.78 -1.33
N THR A 180 -9.28 -2.46 -1.36
CA THR A 180 -10.38 -1.73 -2.00
C THR A 180 -9.79 -0.77 -3.03
N LEU A 181 -10.36 -0.78 -4.23
CA LEU A 181 -10.02 0.08 -5.36
C LEU A 181 -11.17 1.05 -5.62
N ASP A 182 -10.85 2.32 -5.87
CA ASP A 182 -11.85 3.33 -6.27
C ASP A 182 -11.22 4.34 -7.24
N THR A 183 -11.97 5.32 -7.69
CA THR A 183 -11.49 6.42 -8.53
C THR A 183 -10.48 7.30 -7.80
N LEU A 184 -9.69 8.06 -8.52
CA LEU A 184 -8.70 8.97 -7.94
C LEU A 184 -9.31 10.06 -7.05
N SER A 185 -10.58 10.40 -7.24
CA SER A 185 -11.32 11.31 -6.35
C SER A 185 -11.47 10.77 -4.90
N ALA A 186 -11.23 9.47 -4.68
CA ALA A 186 -11.18 8.84 -3.36
C ALA A 186 -9.80 8.92 -2.68
N ASN A 187 -8.81 9.57 -3.29
CA ASN A 187 -7.53 9.84 -2.65
C ASN A 187 -7.70 10.56 -1.31
N GLN A 188 -6.89 10.21 -0.34
CA GLN A 188 -6.89 10.91 0.93
C GLN A 188 -6.25 12.29 0.76
N LYS A 189 -7.02 13.34 1.04
CA LYS A 189 -6.50 14.70 1.10
C LYS A 189 -5.75 14.91 2.41
N LEU A 190 -4.52 15.40 2.30
CA LEU A 190 -3.66 15.75 3.42
C LEU A 190 -3.51 17.27 3.43
N ASP A 191 -4.17 17.91 4.41
CA ASP A 191 -4.07 19.34 4.67
C ASP A 191 -3.13 19.53 5.88
N THR A 192 -1.89 19.89 5.60
CA THR A 192 -0.86 20.14 6.61
C THR A 192 -0.50 21.62 6.68
N ILE A 193 0.26 22.00 7.71
CA ILE A 193 0.75 23.41 7.81
C ILE A 193 1.81 23.76 6.75
N TRP A 194 2.30 22.77 6.01
CA TRP A 194 3.35 22.94 5.01
C TRP A 194 2.80 22.94 3.59
N GLU A 195 1.91 22.01 3.31
CA GLU A 195 1.37 21.80 1.97
C GLU A 195 0.04 21.04 2.01
N GLU A 196 -0.77 21.23 0.98
CA GLU A 196 -1.90 20.37 0.66
C GLU A 196 -1.44 19.31 -0.35
N THR A 197 -1.60 18.03 -0.01
CA THR A 197 -1.20 16.93 -0.87
C THR A 197 -2.29 15.86 -0.91
N GLU A 198 -2.19 14.95 -1.86
CA GLU A 198 -3.07 13.80 -1.98
C GLU A 198 -2.29 12.50 -1.84
N LYS A 199 -2.86 11.57 -1.11
CA LYS A 199 -2.30 10.26 -0.89
C LYS A 199 -3.17 9.22 -1.57
N ARG A 200 -2.64 8.61 -2.62
CA ARG A 200 -3.32 7.61 -3.46
C ARG A 200 -3.37 6.23 -2.80
N TYR A 201 -2.31 5.83 -2.12
CA TYR A 201 -2.24 4.58 -1.39
C TYR A 201 -2.43 4.83 0.10
N MET A 202 -3.39 4.17 0.69
CA MET A 202 -3.72 4.25 2.11
C MET A 202 -3.61 2.86 2.73
N HIS A 203 -2.81 2.74 3.79
CA HIS A 203 -2.71 1.51 4.55
C HIS A 203 -3.21 1.72 5.97
N HIS A 204 -4.22 0.96 6.38
CA HIS A 204 -4.77 0.97 7.72
C HIS A 204 -4.50 -0.35 8.40
N TYR A 205 -4.07 -0.29 9.66
CA TYR A 205 -3.77 -1.45 10.47
C TYR A 205 -4.62 -1.39 11.75
N ASN A 206 -5.34 -2.46 12.03
CA ASN A 206 -6.20 -2.57 13.21
C ASN A 206 -5.72 -3.73 14.09
N PHE A 207 -5.58 -3.43 15.40
CA PHE A 207 -5.16 -4.38 16.42
C PHE A 207 -6.21 -4.45 17.53
N PRO A 208 -7.34 -5.13 17.30
CA PRO A 208 -8.43 -5.21 18.27
C PRO A 208 -8.07 -6.07 19.47
N GLY A 209 -8.68 -5.82 20.63
CA GLY A 209 -8.40 -6.54 21.87
C GLY A 209 -8.54 -8.05 21.75
N TYR A 210 -9.51 -8.54 20.96
CA TYR A 210 -9.70 -9.98 20.78
C TYR A 210 -8.47 -10.68 20.16
N SER A 211 -7.62 -9.97 19.40
CA SER A 211 -6.41 -10.54 18.80
C SER A 211 -5.40 -11.04 19.84
N VAL A 212 -5.47 -10.53 21.06
CA VAL A 212 -4.64 -10.92 22.21
C VAL A 212 -5.46 -11.49 23.37
N GLY A 213 -6.76 -11.79 23.14
CA GLY A 213 -7.64 -12.36 24.17
C GLY A 213 -8.17 -11.33 25.17
N GLU A 214 -8.10 -10.03 24.88
CA GLU A 214 -8.54 -8.97 25.77
C GLU A 214 -9.94 -8.46 25.42
N ALA A 215 -10.80 -8.25 26.41
CA ALA A 215 -12.08 -7.57 26.28
C ALA A 215 -11.86 -6.05 26.40
N LYS A 216 -11.69 -5.38 25.26
CA LYS A 216 -11.50 -3.92 25.18
C LYS A 216 -12.62 -3.26 24.39
N PRO A 217 -13.06 -2.04 24.77
CA PRO A 217 -13.95 -1.27 23.92
C PRO A 217 -13.25 -0.87 22.63
N ALA A 218 -13.97 -0.88 21.49
CA ALA A 218 -13.46 -0.34 20.23
C ALA A 218 -13.22 1.16 20.36
N ARG A 219 -12.03 1.61 20.06
CA ARG A 219 -11.60 3.01 20.09
C ARG A 219 -10.91 3.38 18.78
N SER A 220 -10.62 4.66 18.60
CA SER A 220 -9.74 5.13 17.52
C SER A 220 -8.38 4.44 17.59
N PRO A 221 -7.70 4.22 16.44
CA PRO A 221 -6.37 3.61 16.41
C PRO A 221 -5.38 4.35 17.33
N GLY A 222 -4.65 3.60 18.12
CA GLY A 222 -3.58 4.11 18.97
C GLY A 222 -2.29 4.36 18.18
N ARG A 223 -1.27 4.93 18.84
CA ARG A 223 0.02 5.22 18.21
C ARG A 223 0.70 3.98 17.62
N ARG A 224 0.57 2.81 18.28
CA ARG A 224 1.12 1.54 17.81
C ARG A 224 0.49 1.11 16.48
N GLU A 225 -0.83 1.23 16.38
CA GLU A 225 -1.56 0.89 15.16
C GLU A 225 -1.20 1.83 14.00
N ILE A 226 -1.09 3.13 14.28
CA ILE A 226 -0.66 4.13 13.29
C ILE A 226 0.78 3.84 12.81
N GLY A 227 1.72 3.55 13.73
CA GLY A 227 3.10 3.24 13.40
C GLY A 227 3.27 1.95 12.60
N HIS A 228 2.54 0.88 12.98
CA HIS A 228 2.55 -0.39 12.24
C HIS A 228 1.93 -0.23 10.84
N GLY A 229 0.85 0.53 10.71
CA GLY A 229 0.25 0.87 9.42
C GLY A 229 1.22 1.65 8.53
N ALA A 230 1.90 2.65 9.08
CA ALA A 230 2.88 3.46 8.37
C ALA A 230 4.09 2.63 7.89
N LEU A 231 4.55 1.67 8.69
CA LEU A 231 5.62 0.75 8.27
C LEU A 231 5.19 -0.10 7.07
N ALA A 232 4.00 -0.71 7.13
CA ALA A 232 3.48 -1.53 6.05
C ALA A 232 3.21 -0.70 4.78
N GLU A 233 2.70 0.53 4.93
CA GLU A 233 2.55 1.46 3.82
C GLU A 233 3.88 1.77 3.15
N ARG A 234 4.88 2.19 3.93
CA ARG A 234 6.23 2.49 3.46
C ARG A 234 6.87 1.30 2.74
N ALA A 235 6.64 0.08 3.23
CA ALA A 235 7.17 -1.13 2.63
C ALA A 235 6.57 -1.42 1.24
N LEU A 236 5.33 -1.03 0.98
CA LEU A 236 4.59 -1.37 -0.24
C LEU A 236 4.60 -0.26 -1.31
N VAL A 237 4.66 1.01 -0.91
CA VAL A 237 4.69 2.14 -1.85
C VAL A 237 5.69 1.98 -3.00
N PRO A 238 6.95 1.53 -2.77
CA PRO A 238 7.95 1.42 -3.83
C PRO A 238 7.63 0.41 -4.94
N VAL A 239 6.72 -0.53 -4.67
CA VAL A 239 6.33 -1.56 -5.64
C VAL A 239 4.99 -1.30 -6.33
N LEU A 240 4.29 -0.25 -5.94
CA LEU A 240 3.01 0.10 -6.57
C LEU A 240 3.20 0.64 -7.99
N PRO A 241 2.25 0.38 -8.90
CA PRO A 241 2.25 0.94 -10.25
C PRO A 241 2.02 2.46 -10.22
N SER A 242 2.45 3.16 -11.27
CA SER A 242 2.14 4.58 -11.45
C SER A 242 0.64 4.83 -11.65
N VAL A 243 0.22 6.10 -11.60
CA VAL A 243 -1.19 6.47 -11.86
C VAL A 243 -1.57 6.19 -13.31
N GLU A 244 -0.63 6.39 -14.23
CA GLU A 244 -0.83 6.17 -15.67
C GLU A 244 -1.04 4.68 -15.98
N GLU A 245 -0.32 3.79 -15.27
CA GLU A 245 -0.43 2.34 -15.45
C GLU A 245 -1.66 1.77 -14.76
N PHE A 246 -2.04 2.31 -13.59
CA PHE A 246 -3.14 1.80 -12.79
C PHE A 246 -3.87 2.95 -12.08
N PRO A 247 -4.86 3.59 -12.73
CA PRO A 247 -5.48 4.85 -12.31
C PRO A 247 -6.53 4.66 -11.19
N TYR A 248 -6.16 3.99 -10.12
CA TYR A 248 -7.03 3.77 -8.95
C TYR A 248 -6.45 4.41 -7.69
N ALA A 249 -7.30 4.94 -6.85
CA ALA A 249 -7.04 5.06 -5.43
C ALA A 249 -7.05 3.66 -4.80
N ILE A 250 -6.05 3.34 -3.99
CA ILE A 250 -5.84 2.01 -3.42
C ILE A 250 -5.91 2.12 -1.90
N ARG A 251 -6.82 1.40 -1.26
CA ARG A 251 -6.89 1.30 0.20
C ARG A 251 -6.73 -0.14 0.63
N VAL A 252 -5.76 -0.40 1.52
CA VAL A 252 -5.60 -1.70 2.17
C VAL A 252 -5.89 -1.54 3.66
N VAL A 253 -6.68 -2.45 4.20
CA VAL A 253 -6.96 -2.55 5.63
C VAL A 253 -6.48 -3.92 6.11
N SER A 254 -5.58 -3.94 7.07
CA SER A 254 -5.08 -5.15 7.72
C SER A 254 -5.70 -5.30 9.10
N GLU A 255 -6.49 -6.35 9.26
CA GLU A 255 -7.11 -6.75 10.53
C GLU A 255 -6.31 -7.86 11.18
N VAL A 256 -5.80 -7.62 12.38
CA VAL A 256 -5.12 -8.65 13.16
C VAL A 256 -6.16 -9.54 13.83
N LEU A 257 -6.26 -10.79 13.36
CA LEU A 257 -7.21 -11.76 13.90
C LEU A 257 -6.69 -12.45 15.14
N SER A 258 -5.38 -12.72 15.18
CA SER A 258 -4.68 -13.27 16.34
C SER A 258 -3.24 -12.77 16.35
N SER A 259 -2.64 -12.59 17.52
CA SER A 259 -1.29 -12.08 17.68
C SER A 259 -0.47 -12.86 18.73
N ASN A 260 0.70 -13.30 18.28
CA ASN A 260 1.80 -13.78 19.13
C ASN A 260 3.14 -13.24 18.60
N GLY A 261 3.25 -11.90 18.43
CA GLY A 261 4.43 -11.20 17.94
C GLY A 261 4.53 -11.13 16.41
N SER A 262 5.31 -10.17 15.90
CA SER A 262 5.59 -9.89 14.47
C SER A 262 4.36 -9.61 13.61
N THR A 263 3.33 -9.00 14.17
CA THR A 263 2.05 -8.74 13.47
C THR A 263 2.15 -7.71 12.36
N SER A 264 2.96 -6.67 12.53
CA SER A 264 3.22 -5.67 11.47
C SER A 264 3.86 -6.30 10.24
N GLN A 265 4.74 -7.28 10.45
CA GLN A 265 5.36 -8.05 9.37
C GLN A 265 4.34 -8.97 8.67
N GLY A 266 3.43 -9.54 9.44
CA GLY A 266 2.28 -10.28 8.89
C GLY A 266 1.38 -9.39 8.04
N SER A 267 1.18 -8.12 8.42
CA SER A 267 0.38 -7.17 7.63
C SER A 267 1.05 -6.80 6.30
N ILE A 268 2.37 -6.70 6.24
CA ILE A 268 3.10 -6.50 4.97
C ILE A 268 2.84 -7.67 4.01
N CYS A 269 3.01 -8.91 4.49
CA CYS A 269 2.78 -10.11 3.69
C CYS A 269 1.31 -10.23 3.25
N GLY A 270 0.36 -10.08 4.18
CA GLY A 270 -1.08 -10.12 3.89
C GLY A 270 -1.52 -9.05 2.90
N SER A 271 -0.96 -7.84 3.01
CA SER A 271 -1.28 -6.73 2.10
C SER A 271 -0.70 -6.94 0.71
N THR A 272 0.51 -7.50 0.59
CA THR A 272 1.05 -7.94 -0.70
C THR A 272 0.11 -8.92 -1.39
N LEU A 273 -0.34 -9.95 -0.66
CA LEU A 273 -1.30 -10.94 -1.17
C LEU A 273 -2.63 -10.30 -1.60
N ALA A 274 -3.17 -9.38 -0.79
CA ALA A 274 -4.42 -8.67 -1.08
C ALA A 274 -4.31 -7.76 -2.31
N LEU A 275 -3.18 -7.08 -2.50
CA LEU A 275 -2.91 -6.26 -3.69
C LEU A 275 -2.83 -7.13 -4.96
N MET A 276 -2.09 -8.24 -4.90
CA MET A 276 -1.98 -9.18 -6.02
C MET A 276 -3.34 -9.82 -6.36
N ASP A 277 -4.13 -10.19 -5.35
CA ASP A 277 -5.49 -10.74 -5.52
C ASP A 277 -6.46 -9.70 -6.11
N ALA A 278 -6.29 -8.42 -5.80
CA ALA A 278 -7.07 -7.33 -6.37
C ALA A 278 -6.73 -7.01 -7.83
N GLY A 279 -5.65 -7.57 -8.37
CA GLY A 279 -5.17 -7.28 -9.72
C GLY A 279 -4.34 -6.00 -9.81
N VAL A 280 -3.81 -5.50 -8.69
CA VAL A 280 -2.85 -4.38 -8.70
C VAL A 280 -1.52 -4.87 -9.26
N PRO A 281 -1.01 -4.33 -10.38
CA PRO A 281 0.20 -4.81 -11.02
C PRO A 281 1.46 -4.30 -10.30
N ILE A 282 1.68 -4.78 -9.05
CA ILE A 282 2.87 -4.45 -8.28
C ILE A 282 4.13 -4.98 -8.99
N LYS A 283 5.24 -4.24 -8.91
CA LYS A 283 6.52 -4.60 -9.56
C LYS A 283 7.09 -5.92 -9.07
N ALA A 284 6.94 -6.21 -7.77
CA ALA A 284 7.40 -7.42 -7.12
C ALA A 284 6.67 -7.61 -5.78
N PRO A 285 6.50 -8.85 -5.32
CA PRO A 285 5.94 -9.11 -4.00
C PRO A 285 6.92 -8.69 -2.90
N VAL A 286 6.36 -8.17 -1.81
CA VAL A 286 7.08 -7.72 -0.62
C VAL A 286 6.75 -8.64 0.55
N ALA A 287 7.76 -9.14 1.24
CA ALA A 287 7.61 -9.83 2.51
C ALA A 287 8.20 -9.03 3.66
N GLY A 288 7.66 -9.24 4.86
CA GLY A 288 8.14 -8.64 6.10
C GLY A 288 8.62 -9.69 7.08
N ILE A 289 9.71 -9.41 7.77
CA ILE A 289 10.27 -10.26 8.82
C ILE A 289 10.88 -9.41 9.94
N SER A 290 10.91 -9.95 11.16
CA SER A 290 11.59 -9.34 12.30
C SER A 290 12.80 -10.15 12.72
N CYS A 291 13.82 -9.46 13.23
CA CYS A 291 15.01 -10.02 13.85
C CYS A 291 15.12 -9.51 15.29
N GLY A 292 15.28 -10.44 16.23
CA GLY A 292 15.53 -10.17 17.64
C GLY A 292 17.01 -10.24 17.98
N LEU A 293 17.33 -9.75 19.18
CA LEU A 293 18.68 -9.71 19.73
C LEU A 293 18.64 -10.01 21.22
N ILE A 294 19.61 -10.77 21.66
CA ILE A 294 20.05 -10.86 23.06
C ILE A 294 21.56 -10.62 23.13
N GLN A 295 21.98 -9.82 24.09
CA GLN A 295 23.40 -9.57 24.39
C GLN A 295 23.73 -10.06 25.78
N ASP A 296 24.95 -10.58 25.94
CA ASP A 296 25.50 -10.89 27.27
C ASP A 296 26.38 -9.73 27.77
N ASP A 297 26.70 -9.77 29.05
CA ASP A 297 27.48 -8.74 29.75
C ASP A 297 28.94 -8.66 29.25
N ASP A 298 29.46 -9.74 28.63
CA ASP A 298 30.79 -9.80 28.01
C ASP A 298 30.83 -9.19 26.58
N GLY A 299 29.64 -8.79 26.06
CA GLY A 299 29.50 -8.21 24.72
C GLY A 299 29.22 -9.24 23.62
N SER A 300 29.17 -10.52 23.94
CA SER A 300 28.67 -11.55 23.02
C SER A 300 27.18 -11.34 22.76
N PHE A 301 26.73 -11.76 21.57
CA PHE A 301 25.34 -11.56 21.19
C PHE A 301 24.81 -12.72 20.35
N THR A 302 23.51 -12.87 20.35
CA THR A 302 22.78 -13.80 19.48
C THR A 302 21.61 -13.06 18.82
N THR A 303 21.55 -13.13 17.49
CA THR A 303 20.40 -12.70 16.69
C THR A 303 19.52 -13.89 16.38
N PHE A 304 18.22 -13.66 16.23
CA PHE A 304 17.25 -14.70 15.89
C PHE A 304 16.09 -14.13 15.06
N ILE A 305 15.56 -14.97 14.16
CA ILE A 305 14.54 -14.57 13.20
C ILE A 305 13.15 -14.88 13.71
N ASP A 306 12.16 -14.10 13.24
CA ASP A 306 10.74 -14.31 13.51
C ASP A 306 10.41 -14.31 14.99
N ILE A 307 10.51 -13.13 15.59
CA ILE A 307 10.27 -12.87 17.01
C ILE A 307 8.81 -13.23 17.35
N GLN A 308 8.61 -14.07 18.37
CA GLN A 308 7.31 -14.29 18.98
C GLN A 308 7.07 -13.35 20.19
N GLY A 309 5.81 -13.31 20.70
CA GLY A 309 5.40 -12.34 21.71
C GLY A 309 6.29 -12.28 22.95
N VAL A 310 6.68 -13.42 23.53
CA VAL A 310 7.56 -13.45 24.72
C VAL A 310 8.98 -12.97 24.39
N GLU A 311 9.49 -13.31 23.21
CA GLU A 311 10.80 -12.88 22.74
C GLU A 311 10.80 -11.38 22.39
N ASP A 312 9.69 -10.85 21.82
CA ASP A 312 9.50 -9.40 21.64
C ASP A 312 9.48 -8.67 22.98
N PHE A 313 8.78 -9.22 23.98
CA PHE A 313 8.62 -8.58 25.28
C PHE A 313 9.93 -8.51 26.08
N HIS A 314 10.73 -9.57 26.02
CA HIS A 314 11.95 -9.74 26.84
C HIS A 314 13.26 -9.59 26.07
N GLY A 315 13.22 -9.61 24.72
CA GLY A 315 14.36 -9.35 23.86
C GLY A 315 14.83 -7.90 23.91
N GLU A 316 15.97 -7.62 23.34
CA GLU A 316 16.63 -6.30 23.38
C GLU A 316 16.47 -5.49 22.11
N MET A 317 16.06 -6.15 21.02
CA MET A 317 15.85 -5.53 19.70
C MET A 317 14.65 -6.14 19.01
N ASP A 318 13.87 -5.31 18.35
CA ASP A 318 12.89 -5.67 17.32
C ASP A 318 13.25 -4.94 16.02
N PHE A 319 14.05 -5.63 15.17
CA PHE A 319 14.53 -5.10 13.90
C PHE A 319 13.63 -5.62 12.77
N LYS A 320 12.79 -4.74 12.25
CA LYS A 320 11.76 -5.06 11.26
C LYS A 320 12.22 -4.65 9.87
N VAL A 321 12.19 -5.58 8.93
CA VAL A 321 12.56 -5.33 7.53
C VAL A 321 11.45 -5.78 6.59
N GLY A 322 11.02 -4.88 5.72
CA GLY A 322 10.19 -5.17 4.55
C GLY A 322 11.01 -5.06 3.27
N GLY A 323 10.73 -5.92 2.29
CA GLY A 323 11.41 -5.83 1.00
C GLY A 323 11.06 -6.95 0.03
N THR A 324 11.53 -6.78 -1.19
CA THR A 324 11.47 -7.76 -2.27
C THR A 324 12.72 -8.64 -2.25
N LYS A 325 12.84 -9.58 -3.18
CA LYS A 325 14.09 -10.33 -3.40
C LYS A 325 15.26 -9.44 -3.86
N LYS A 326 14.96 -8.32 -4.50
CA LYS A 326 15.98 -7.40 -5.02
C LYS A 326 16.57 -6.51 -3.94
N GLY A 327 15.76 -6.10 -2.95
CA GLY A 327 16.25 -5.22 -1.91
C GLY A 327 15.19 -4.80 -0.90
N ILE A 328 15.62 -3.94 0.01
CA ILE A 328 14.84 -3.41 1.12
C ILE A 328 13.90 -2.31 0.64
N THR A 329 12.68 -2.31 1.15
CA THR A 329 11.70 -1.23 0.94
C THR A 329 11.37 -0.46 2.21
N ALA A 330 11.49 -1.09 3.39
CA ALA A 330 11.32 -0.40 4.66
C ALA A 330 12.12 -1.05 5.79
N ILE A 331 12.57 -0.23 6.73
CA ILE A 331 13.14 -0.67 8.01
C ILE A 331 12.49 0.12 9.15
N GLN A 332 12.24 -0.57 10.25
CA GLN A 332 11.95 0.03 11.55
C GLN A 332 12.69 -0.77 12.62
N MET A 333 13.36 -0.07 13.52
CA MET A 333 14.12 -0.68 14.61
C MET A 333 13.69 -0.08 15.94
N ASP A 334 13.25 -0.95 16.86
CA ASP A 334 12.96 -0.62 18.24
C ASP A 334 13.96 -1.33 19.17
N LEU A 335 14.48 -0.63 20.16
CA LEU A 335 15.47 -1.14 21.11
C LEU A 335 15.02 -1.02 22.56
N LYS A 336 15.49 -1.98 23.37
CA LYS A 336 15.34 -1.98 24.84
C LYS A 336 16.68 -2.00 25.56
N ASN A 337 17.77 -1.72 24.82
CA ASN A 337 19.14 -1.60 25.31
C ASN A 337 19.74 -0.24 24.94
N ASP A 338 21.03 -0.04 25.13
CA ASP A 338 21.76 1.21 24.88
C ASP A 338 22.23 1.40 23.43
N GLY A 339 21.82 0.53 22.51
CA GLY A 339 22.12 0.64 21.09
C GLY A 339 22.84 -0.56 20.48
N LEU A 340 22.96 -0.54 19.15
CA LEU A 340 23.57 -1.62 18.34
C LEU A 340 24.94 -1.22 17.81
N THR A 341 25.83 -2.21 17.73
CA THR A 341 27.08 -2.10 16.97
C THR A 341 26.82 -2.29 15.48
N MET A 342 27.77 -1.86 14.64
CA MET A 342 27.68 -2.06 13.19
C MET A 342 27.68 -3.55 12.80
N GLU A 343 28.32 -4.40 13.59
CA GLU A 343 28.34 -5.85 13.40
C GLU A 343 26.93 -6.46 13.55
N ILE A 344 26.24 -6.12 14.62
CA ILE A 344 24.85 -6.57 14.86
C ILE A 344 23.93 -6.10 13.74
N ILE A 345 24.04 -4.84 13.31
CA ILE A 345 23.20 -4.27 12.23
C ILE A 345 23.45 -5.04 10.93
N LYS A 346 24.72 -5.33 10.61
CA LYS A 346 25.06 -6.09 9.41
C LYS A 346 24.46 -7.50 9.45
N GLU A 347 24.63 -8.22 10.56
CA GLU A 347 24.08 -9.56 10.72
C GLU A 347 22.54 -9.54 10.62
N ALA A 348 21.86 -8.59 11.26
CA ALA A 348 20.41 -8.45 11.19
C ALA A 348 19.91 -8.20 9.75
N LEU A 349 20.61 -7.38 8.96
CA LEU A 349 20.29 -7.17 7.56
C LEU A 349 20.44 -8.46 6.74
N ASP A 350 21.53 -9.20 6.94
CA ASP A 350 21.84 -10.40 6.17
C ASP A 350 20.82 -11.52 6.47
N ILE A 351 20.57 -11.85 7.75
CA ILE A 351 19.64 -12.94 8.11
C ILE A 351 18.18 -12.60 7.78
N THR A 352 17.79 -11.33 7.83
CA THR A 352 16.43 -10.90 7.42
C THR A 352 16.26 -10.97 5.91
N TYR A 353 17.30 -10.85 5.11
CA TYR A 353 17.24 -11.04 3.67
C TYR A 353 16.92 -12.50 3.32
N ASP A 354 17.66 -13.45 3.92
CA ASP A 354 17.46 -14.88 3.67
C ASP A 354 16.06 -15.32 4.07
N ALA A 355 15.63 -14.94 5.27
CA ALA A 355 14.28 -15.25 5.76
C ALA A 355 13.16 -14.64 4.91
N ARG A 356 13.36 -13.42 4.41
CA ARG A 356 12.41 -12.75 3.51
C ARG A 356 12.28 -13.46 2.18
N CYS A 357 13.41 -13.90 1.60
CA CYS A 357 13.41 -14.70 0.38
C CYS A 357 12.71 -16.05 0.58
N GLU A 358 12.92 -16.70 1.72
CA GLU A 358 12.24 -17.96 2.07
C GLU A 358 10.72 -17.78 2.13
N ILE A 359 10.23 -16.74 2.82
CA ILE A 359 8.78 -16.44 2.90
C ILE A 359 8.18 -16.22 1.51
N LEU A 360 8.88 -15.45 0.66
CA LEU A 360 8.43 -15.18 -0.71
C LEU A 360 8.35 -16.48 -1.52
N ASP A 361 9.41 -17.29 -1.53
CA ASP A 361 9.52 -18.46 -2.39
C ASP A 361 8.67 -19.64 -1.95
N GLN A 362 8.63 -19.90 -0.67
CA GLN A 362 8.00 -21.12 -0.16
C GLN A 362 6.52 -20.93 0.16
N ILE A 363 6.06 -19.70 0.43
CA ILE A 363 4.72 -19.46 0.97
C ILE A 363 3.91 -18.49 0.11
N MET A 364 4.42 -17.30 -0.19
CA MET A 364 3.62 -16.27 -0.85
C MET A 364 3.45 -16.53 -2.34
N LEU A 365 4.53 -16.83 -3.06
CA LEU A 365 4.48 -17.14 -4.50
C LEU A 365 3.70 -18.42 -4.84
N PRO A 366 3.74 -19.50 -4.04
CA PRO A 366 2.83 -20.64 -4.23
C PRO A 366 1.34 -20.31 -4.04
N ALA A 367 0.99 -19.36 -3.17
CA ALA A 367 -0.39 -18.93 -2.98
C ALA A 367 -0.89 -18.03 -4.14
N ILE A 368 -0.05 -17.12 -4.61
CA ILE A 368 -0.30 -16.30 -5.80
C ILE A 368 1.04 -15.88 -6.42
N SER A 369 1.34 -16.41 -7.62
CA SER A 369 2.63 -16.19 -8.29
C SER A 369 2.74 -14.85 -9.00
N GLU A 370 1.61 -14.32 -9.49
CA GLU A 370 1.50 -13.06 -10.24
C GLU A 370 0.21 -12.34 -9.84
N PRO A 371 0.17 -11.00 -9.91
CA PRO A 371 -1.09 -10.27 -9.76
C PRO A 371 -2.15 -10.77 -10.75
N ARG A 372 -3.41 -10.82 -10.34
CA ARG A 372 -4.50 -11.18 -11.25
C ARG A 372 -4.51 -10.24 -12.43
N LYS A 373 -4.80 -10.78 -13.62
CA LYS A 373 -4.81 -10.00 -14.88
C LYS A 373 -5.91 -8.96 -14.95
N GLU A 374 -6.99 -9.20 -14.23
CA GLU A 374 -8.15 -8.31 -14.18
C GLU A 374 -8.49 -7.98 -12.73
N VAL A 375 -8.96 -6.76 -12.52
CA VAL A 375 -9.53 -6.37 -11.22
C VAL A 375 -10.83 -7.13 -10.96
N SER A 376 -11.19 -7.27 -9.67
CA SER A 376 -12.43 -7.91 -9.26
C SER A 376 -13.64 -7.36 -10.03
N LYS A 377 -14.63 -8.21 -10.27
CA LYS A 377 -15.91 -7.79 -10.85
C LYS A 377 -16.67 -6.76 -9.99
N TYR A 378 -16.31 -6.64 -8.72
CA TYR A 378 -16.88 -5.66 -7.80
C TYR A 378 -16.10 -4.35 -7.76
N ALA A 379 -14.87 -4.33 -8.28
CA ALA A 379 -14.11 -3.11 -8.43
C ALA A 379 -14.63 -2.28 -9.62
N PRO A 380 -14.63 -0.94 -9.54
CA PRO A 380 -15.00 -0.12 -10.69
C PRO A 380 -14.08 -0.41 -11.87
N LYS A 381 -14.65 -0.53 -13.07
CA LYS A 381 -13.87 -0.62 -14.30
C LYS A 381 -13.40 0.78 -14.67
N MET A 382 -12.12 0.91 -15.01
CA MET A 382 -11.52 2.19 -15.39
C MET A 382 -11.15 2.20 -16.86
N LEU A 383 -11.46 3.32 -17.52
CA LEU A 383 -11.02 3.62 -18.87
C LEU A 383 -10.36 4.99 -18.87
N THR A 384 -9.16 5.08 -19.43
CA THR A 384 -8.43 6.33 -19.55
C THR A 384 -8.48 6.82 -20.99
N MET A 385 -8.73 8.11 -21.18
CA MET A 385 -8.61 8.77 -22.48
C MET A 385 -7.93 10.13 -22.31
N HIS A 386 -7.46 10.72 -23.42
CA HIS A 386 -6.85 12.04 -23.42
C HIS A 386 -7.52 12.91 -24.48
N ILE A 387 -7.81 14.16 -24.12
CA ILE A 387 -8.37 15.17 -25.00
C ILE A 387 -7.48 16.41 -25.05
N ASP A 388 -7.65 17.23 -26.07
CA ASP A 388 -7.01 18.55 -26.10
C ASP A 388 -7.49 19.39 -24.89
N PRO A 389 -6.60 19.95 -24.07
CA PRO A 389 -6.96 20.77 -22.91
C PRO A 389 -7.92 21.92 -23.23
N SER A 390 -7.85 22.48 -24.45
CA SER A 390 -8.78 23.53 -24.90
C SER A 390 -10.24 23.06 -24.94
N LYS A 391 -10.49 21.74 -25.05
CA LYS A 391 -11.80 21.11 -25.11
C LYS A 391 -12.42 20.77 -23.75
N ILE A 392 -11.65 20.84 -22.67
CA ILE A 392 -12.12 20.52 -21.32
C ILE A 392 -13.39 21.30 -20.97
N ARG A 393 -13.45 22.59 -21.34
CA ARG A 393 -14.63 23.44 -21.08
C ARG A 393 -15.89 22.97 -21.82
N GLU A 394 -15.74 22.37 -23.01
CA GLU A 394 -16.87 21.82 -23.78
C GLU A 394 -17.42 20.56 -23.09
N VAL A 395 -16.53 19.69 -22.58
CA VAL A 395 -16.89 18.45 -21.90
C VAL A 395 -17.53 18.75 -20.53
N ILE A 396 -17.01 19.70 -19.78
CA ILE A 396 -17.58 20.10 -18.48
C ILE A 396 -18.90 20.83 -18.69
N GLY A 397 -18.96 21.72 -19.65
CA GLY A 397 -20.11 22.59 -19.92
C GLY A 397 -20.32 23.68 -18.87
N SER A 398 -21.21 24.63 -19.16
CA SER A 398 -21.52 25.73 -18.25
C SER A 398 -22.07 25.23 -16.91
N GLY A 399 -21.33 25.49 -15.81
CA GLY A 399 -21.68 25.04 -14.47
C GLY A 399 -21.70 23.52 -14.30
N GLY A 400 -20.93 22.78 -15.12
CA GLY A 400 -20.84 21.32 -15.03
C GLY A 400 -22.02 20.55 -15.65
N LYS A 401 -22.93 21.22 -16.35
CA LYS A 401 -24.17 20.61 -16.85
C LYS A 401 -23.95 19.46 -17.84
N VAL A 402 -22.93 19.55 -18.68
CA VAL A 402 -22.67 18.54 -19.72
C VAL A 402 -22.13 17.28 -19.07
N ILE A 403 -21.09 17.40 -18.25
CA ILE A 403 -20.51 16.25 -17.55
C ILE A 403 -21.50 15.58 -16.61
N GLN A 404 -22.31 16.36 -15.87
CA GLN A 404 -23.37 15.81 -15.00
C GLN A 404 -24.42 15.03 -15.79
N LYS A 405 -24.74 15.48 -17.02
CA LYS A 405 -25.65 14.75 -17.90
C LYS A 405 -25.02 13.43 -18.36
N ILE A 406 -23.76 13.43 -18.77
CA ILE A 406 -23.07 12.19 -19.17
C ILE A 406 -23.07 11.20 -18.00
N VAL A 407 -22.71 11.65 -16.79
CA VAL A 407 -22.73 10.82 -15.57
C VAL A 407 -24.13 10.25 -15.30
N ALA A 408 -25.19 11.07 -15.42
CA ALA A 408 -26.56 10.62 -15.19
C ALA A 408 -27.03 9.61 -16.25
N ASP A 409 -26.69 9.83 -17.52
CA ASP A 409 -27.14 8.99 -18.63
C ASP A 409 -26.39 7.64 -18.70
N THR A 410 -25.12 7.59 -18.28
CA THR A 410 -24.26 6.41 -18.40
C THR A 410 -24.04 5.68 -17.08
N GLY A 411 -24.26 6.33 -15.94
CA GLY A 411 -23.94 5.81 -14.60
C GLY A 411 -22.43 5.77 -14.29
N ALA A 412 -21.58 6.29 -15.18
CA ALA A 412 -20.15 6.36 -14.98
C ALA A 412 -19.75 7.60 -14.17
N LYS A 413 -18.67 7.50 -13.36
CA LYS A 413 -17.98 8.65 -12.76
C LYS A 413 -16.88 9.11 -13.71
N ILE A 414 -16.65 10.42 -13.81
CA ILE A 414 -15.68 11.00 -14.74
C ILE A 414 -14.86 12.02 -13.99
N ASP A 415 -13.54 11.81 -13.97
CA ASP A 415 -12.56 12.75 -13.43
C ASP A 415 -11.72 13.32 -14.59
N ILE A 416 -11.54 14.64 -14.63
CA ILE A 416 -10.83 15.35 -15.70
C ILE A 416 -9.72 16.18 -15.08
N ASN A 417 -8.49 15.97 -15.57
CA ASN A 417 -7.33 16.76 -15.18
C ASN A 417 -7.09 17.93 -16.15
N ASP A 418 -6.40 18.96 -15.68
CA ASP A 418 -6.08 20.16 -16.46
C ASP A 418 -5.19 19.90 -17.68
N ASP A 419 -4.46 18.78 -17.69
CA ASP A 419 -3.63 18.33 -18.81
C ASP A 419 -4.42 17.66 -19.95
N GLY A 420 -5.73 17.45 -19.78
CA GLY A 420 -6.61 16.77 -20.73
C GLY A 420 -6.77 15.27 -20.49
N SER A 421 -6.15 14.70 -19.47
CA SER A 421 -6.37 13.30 -19.07
C SER A 421 -7.74 13.14 -18.44
N ILE A 422 -8.52 12.15 -18.91
CA ILE A 422 -9.85 11.81 -18.40
C ILE A 422 -9.87 10.37 -17.93
N PHE A 423 -10.31 10.18 -16.69
CA PHE A 423 -10.51 8.88 -16.07
C PHE A 423 -12.01 8.60 -15.94
N ILE A 424 -12.47 7.55 -16.59
CA ILE A 424 -13.88 7.13 -16.59
C ILE A 424 -14.01 5.84 -15.79
N ALA A 425 -14.78 5.86 -14.71
CA ALA A 425 -15.03 4.72 -13.86
C ALA A 425 -16.50 4.29 -13.96
N GLY A 426 -16.76 3.05 -14.33
CA GLY A 426 -18.11 2.48 -14.45
C GLY A 426 -18.25 1.18 -13.67
N VAL A 427 -19.50 0.80 -13.41
CA VAL A 427 -19.82 -0.50 -12.81
C VAL A 427 -19.45 -1.65 -13.75
N ASP A 428 -19.48 -1.38 -15.07
CA ASP A 428 -19.09 -2.31 -16.13
C ASP A 428 -18.42 -1.59 -17.30
N ALA A 429 -17.87 -2.35 -18.22
CA ALA A 429 -17.20 -1.81 -19.41
C ALA A 429 -18.18 -1.04 -20.32
N ALA A 430 -19.44 -1.45 -20.39
CA ALA A 430 -20.45 -0.81 -21.25
C ALA A 430 -20.74 0.63 -20.79
N SER A 431 -20.81 0.87 -19.48
CA SER A 431 -20.97 2.21 -18.91
C SER A 431 -19.78 3.13 -19.24
N CYS A 432 -18.56 2.58 -19.15
CA CYS A 432 -17.34 3.33 -19.50
C CYS A 432 -17.30 3.66 -21.00
N ASP A 433 -17.61 2.69 -21.87
CA ASP A 433 -17.62 2.87 -23.32
C ASP A 433 -18.69 3.89 -23.76
N ALA A 434 -19.86 3.85 -23.13
CA ALA A 434 -20.92 4.82 -23.37
C ALA A 434 -20.49 6.24 -22.99
N ALA A 435 -19.87 6.41 -21.82
CA ALA A 435 -19.35 7.71 -21.38
C ALA A 435 -18.23 8.22 -22.28
N LYS A 436 -17.28 7.33 -22.65
CA LYS A 436 -16.23 7.65 -23.61
C LYS A 436 -16.81 8.14 -24.93
N LYS A 437 -17.78 7.41 -25.49
CA LYS A 437 -18.45 7.79 -26.73
C LYS A 437 -19.08 9.17 -26.64
N CYS A 438 -19.76 9.50 -25.54
CA CYS A 438 -20.33 10.84 -25.33
C CYS A 438 -19.24 11.92 -25.35
N ILE A 439 -18.08 11.66 -24.73
CA ILE A 439 -16.95 12.60 -24.71
C ILE A 439 -16.34 12.73 -26.12
N ASP A 440 -16.08 11.60 -26.80
CA ASP A 440 -15.57 11.58 -28.17
C ASP A 440 -16.47 12.40 -29.11
N ASP A 441 -17.79 12.25 -29.00
CA ASP A 441 -18.76 13.01 -29.80
C ASP A 441 -18.70 14.52 -29.52
N ILE A 442 -18.45 14.93 -28.26
CA ILE A 442 -18.33 16.35 -27.88
C ILE A 442 -17.04 16.96 -28.43
N VAL A 443 -15.91 16.25 -28.28
CA VAL A 443 -14.58 16.76 -28.69
C VAL A 443 -14.31 16.57 -30.18
N PHE A 444 -15.18 15.84 -30.86
CA PHE A 444 -15.04 15.55 -32.28
C PHE A 444 -14.79 16.82 -33.11
N VAL A 445 -13.75 16.82 -33.94
CA VAL A 445 -13.42 17.85 -34.89
C VAL A 445 -13.28 17.20 -36.27
N PRO A 446 -14.07 17.63 -37.27
CA PRO A 446 -13.93 17.10 -38.61
C PRO A 446 -12.57 17.44 -39.20
N GLU A 447 -11.93 16.49 -39.89
CA GLU A 447 -10.65 16.70 -40.56
C GLU A 447 -10.87 16.96 -42.03
N VAL A 448 -10.20 18.01 -42.59
CA VAL A 448 -10.25 18.32 -44.01
C VAL A 448 -9.65 17.15 -44.80
N GLY A 449 -10.39 16.67 -45.80
CA GLY A 449 -10.01 15.53 -46.63
C GLY A 449 -10.50 14.17 -46.14
N ALA A 450 -10.98 14.06 -44.90
CA ALA A 450 -11.50 12.82 -44.35
C ALA A 450 -12.90 12.46 -44.86
N LEU A 451 -13.20 11.16 -44.87
CA LEU A 451 -14.50 10.59 -45.26
C LEU A 451 -15.32 10.29 -44.02
N TYR A 452 -16.58 10.68 -44.00
CA TYR A 452 -17.51 10.39 -42.93
C TYR A 452 -18.81 9.82 -43.48
N TYR A 453 -19.44 8.90 -42.74
CA TYR A 453 -20.75 8.36 -43.05
C TYR A 453 -21.79 8.98 -42.12
N GLY A 454 -22.48 10.02 -42.62
CA GLY A 454 -23.37 10.84 -41.79
C GLY A 454 -24.82 10.80 -42.24
N ARG A 455 -25.70 11.26 -41.34
CA ARG A 455 -27.15 11.32 -41.59
C ARG A 455 -27.57 12.72 -42.06
N VAL A 456 -28.40 12.79 -43.11
CA VAL A 456 -29.05 14.02 -43.53
C VAL A 456 -30.03 14.49 -42.46
N VAL A 457 -29.74 15.62 -41.81
CA VAL A 457 -30.59 16.18 -40.74
C VAL A 457 -31.49 17.30 -41.17
N ARG A 458 -31.14 17.98 -42.29
CA ARG A 458 -31.92 19.10 -42.79
C ARG A 458 -31.64 19.33 -44.28
N LEU A 459 -32.70 19.67 -45.02
CA LEU A 459 -32.61 20.10 -46.43
C LEU A 459 -32.90 21.59 -46.54
N MET A 460 -32.15 22.25 -47.44
CA MET A 460 -32.32 23.64 -47.81
C MET A 460 -32.27 23.74 -49.35
N THR A 461 -32.78 24.81 -49.94
CA THR A 461 -32.76 24.99 -51.40
C THR A 461 -31.38 24.96 -52.05
N PHE A 462 -30.34 25.25 -51.26
CA PHE A 462 -28.95 25.31 -51.70
C PHE A 462 -28.10 24.08 -51.31
N GLY A 463 -28.66 23.13 -50.56
CA GLY A 463 -27.91 21.93 -50.16
C GLY A 463 -28.52 21.17 -49.00
N ALA A 464 -27.84 20.10 -48.62
CA ALA A 464 -28.20 19.23 -47.50
C ALA A 464 -27.22 19.38 -46.33
N PHE A 465 -27.72 19.42 -45.10
CA PHE A 465 -26.90 19.34 -43.91
C PHE A 465 -26.79 17.89 -43.46
N VAL A 466 -25.57 17.43 -43.33
CA VAL A 466 -25.24 16.07 -42.92
C VAL A 466 -24.54 16.11 -41.57
N GLU A 467 -25.11 15.43 -40.59
CA GLU A 467 -24.57 15.30 -39.25
C GLU A 467 -23.41 14.30 -39.24
N LEU A 468 -22.22 14.74 -38.80
CA LEU A 468 -21.00 13.95 -38.69
C LEU A 468 -20.80 13.37 -37.28
N ALA A 469 -21.23 14.11 -36.27
CA ALA A 469 -21.34 13.71 -34.87
C ALA A 469 -22.54 14.46 -34.26
N PRO A 470 -23.08 14.01 -33.12
CA PRO A 470 -24.24 14.64 -32.48
C PRO A 470 -24.10 16.17 -32.34
N GLY A 471 -24.98 16.92 -33.01
CA GLY A 471 -24.97 18.38 -33.00
C GLY A 471 -23.87 19.03 -33.88
N LYS A 472 -23.10 18.25 -34.62
CA LYS A 472 -22.06 18.75 -35.56
C LYS A 472 -22.41 18.37 -36.96
N ASP A 473 -22.99 19.31 -37.69
CA ASP A 473 -23.39 19.13 -39.09
C ASP A 473 -22.50 19.93 -40.05
N GLY A 474 -22.37 19.44 -41.27
CA GLY A 474 -21.72 20.13 -42.36
C GLY A 474 -22.65 20.27 -43.56
N LEU A 475 -22.38 21.28 -44.42
CA LEU A 475 -23.16 21.56 -45.60
C LEU A 475 -22.61 20.83 -46.82
N VAL A 476 -23.43 19.99 -47.45
CA VAL A 476 -23.22 19.50 -48.81
C VAL A 476 -23.99 20.41 -49.75
N HIS A 477 -23.29 21.31 -50.44
CA HIS A 477 -23.94 22.19 -51.42
C HIS A 477 -24.57 21.37 -52.55
N ILE A 478 -25.68 21.84 -53.15
CA ILE A 478 -26.41 21.13 -54.21
C ILE A 478 -25.51 20.64 -55.34
N SER A 479 -24.50 21.41 -55.75
CA SER A 479 -23.53 21.05 -56.77
C SER A 479 -22.55 19.93 -56.38
N LYS A 480 -22.52 19.55 -55.12
CA LYS A 480 -21.65 18.52 -54.53
C LYS A 480 -22.42 17.26 -54.09
N LEU A 481 -23.75 17.22 -54.34
CA LEU A 481 -24.60 16.06 -53.99
C LEU A 481 -24.52 14.94 -55.04
N ALA A 482 -24.40 15.26 -56.33
CA ALA A 482 -24.37 14.28 -57.40
C ALA A 482 -23.37 14.65 -58.49
N ASP A 483 -23.02 13.69 -59.37
CA ASP A 483 -22.13 13.91 -60.53
C ASP A 483 -22.82 14.60 -61.70
N HIS A 484 -24.15 14.67 -61.71
CA HIS A 484 -24.97 15.31 -62.68
C HIS A 484 -25.71 16.52 -62.08
N ARG A 485 -26.24 17.38 -62.90
CA ARG A 485 -26.99 18.55 -62.45
C ARG A 485 -28.35 18.10 -61.89
N ILE A 486 -28.63 18.46 -60.65
CA ILE A 486 -29.93 18.26 -59.99
C ILE A 486 -30.65 19.60 -59.83
N GLU A 487 -31.97 19.61 -60.00
CA GLU A 487 -32.78 20.82 -59.89
C GLU A 487 -33.23 21.12 -58.47
N LYS A 488 -33.49 20.07 -57.69
CA LYS A 488 -33.89 20.17 -56.30
C LYS A 488 -33.09 19.23 -55.44
N VAL A 489 -32.77 19.64 -54.23
CA VAL A 489 -32.01 18.82 -53.25
C VAL A 489 -32.75 17.54 -52.88
N GLU A 490 -34.08 17.59 -52.86
CA GLU A 490 -34.95 16.46 -52.57
C GLU A 490 -34.90 15.35 -53.62
N ASP A 491 -34.41 15.66 -54.85
CA ASP A 491 -34.21 14.66 -55.90
C ASP A 491 -32.98 13.77 -55.63
N ALA A 492 -32.05 14.24 -54.81
CA ALA A 492 -30.80 13.53 -54.51
C ALA A 492 -30.81 12.85 -53.13
N CYS A 493 -31.48 13.41 -52.13
CA CYS A 493 -31.54 12.85 -50.77
C CYS A 493 -32.76 13.35 -49.99
N LYS A 494 -33.10 12.60 -48.92
CA LYS A 494 -34.17 12.94 -48.00
C LYS A 494 -33.62 13.08 -46.59
N VAL A 495 -34.32 13.81 -45.73
CA VAL A 495 -34.02 13.84 -44.29
C VAL A 495 -34.10 12.44 -43.71
N GLY A 496 -33.05 12.01 -43.00
CA GLY A 496 -32.88 10.69 -42.47
C GLY A 496 -32.01 9.77 -43.30
N ASP A 497 -31.71 10.08 -44.56
CA ASP A 497 -30.83 9.28 -45.39
C ASP A 497 -29.40 9.29 -44.85
N MET A 498 -28.72 8.16 -44.95
CA MET A 498 -27.30 8.00 -44.61
C MET A 498 -26.47 8.13 -45.88
N MET A 499 -25.45 8.97 -45.85
CA MET A 499 -24.57 9.15 -47.01
C MET A 499 -23.10 9.35 -46.63
N TRP A 500 -22.22 8.90 -47.49
CA TRP A 500 -20.81 9.21 -47.37
C TRP A 500 -20.54 10.64 -47.84
N VAL A 501 -19.78 11.36 -47.02
CA VAL A 501 -19.34 12.73 -47.35
C VAL A 501 -17.86 12.90 -47.08
N LYS A 502 -17.21 13.72 -47.89
CA LYS A 502 -15.82 14.12 -47.70
C LYS A 502 -15.78 15.56 -47.22
N VAL A 503 -15.02 15.86 -46.20
CA VAL A 503 -14.78 17.24 -45.75
C VAL A 503 -13.88 17.93 -46.78
N THR A 504 -14.37 18.96 -47.45
CA THR A 504 -13.61 19.69 -48.45
C THR A 504 -12.91 20.90 -47.88
N ASP A 505 -13.52 21.55 -46.89
CA ASP A 505 -13.00 22.78 -46.31
C ASP A 505 -13.73 23.06 -44.98
N ILE A 506 -13.07 23.79 -44.05
CA ILE A 506 -13.65 24.34 -42.83
C ILE A 506 -13.34 25.83 -42.84
N ASP A 507 -14.38 26.66 -42.87
CA ASP A 507 -14.20 28.10 -42.97
C ASP A 507 -13.73 28.73 -41.64
N GLU A 508 -13.33 30.00 -41.67
CA GLU A 508 -12.86 30.75 -40.49
C GLU A 508 -13.90 30.83 -39.34
N LYS A 509 -15.17 30.55 -39.61
CA LYS A 509 -16.27 30.50 -38.64
C LYS A 509 -16.55 29.08 -38.13
N GLY A 510 -15.72 28.11 -38.52
CA GLY A 510 -15.87 26.71 -38.14
C GLY A 510 -16.98 25.95 -38.87
N ARG A 511 -17.53 26.50 -39.99
CA ARG A 511 -18.57 25.81 -40.76
C ARG A 511 -17.90 24.80 -41.69
N VAL A 512 -18.39 23.56 -41.65
CA VAL A 512 -17.86 22.42 -42.39
C VAL A 512 -18.52 22.31 -43.75
N ASN A 513 -17.71 22.37 -44.81
CA ASN A 513 -18.14 22.16 -46.19
C ASN A 513 -17.87 20.71 -46.60
N LEU A 514 -18.88 20.05 -47.10
CA LEU A 514 -18.89 18.63 -47.44
C LEU A 514 -19.14 18.40 -48.92
N SER A 515 -18.66 17.26 -49.46
CA SER A 515 -18.94 16.78 -50.81
C SER A 515 -19.27 15.29 -50.79
N HIS A 516 -20.49 14.94 -51.16
CA HIS A 516 -20.91 13.56 -51.40
C HIS A 516 -20.28 13.02 -52.69
N LYS A 517 -20.27 13.81 -53.73
CA LYS A 517 -19.67 13.50 -55.04
C LYS A 517 -18.20 13.08 -54.93
N ASP A 518 -17.39 13.83 -54.16
CA ASP A 518 -15.96 13.54 -54.00
C ASP A 518 -15.77 12.30 -53.06
N ALA A 519 -16.63 12.10 -52.09
CA ALA A 519 -16.65 10.91 -51.24
C ALA A 519 -16.90 9.63 -52.08
N VAL A 520 -17.95 9.63 -52.92
CA VAL A 520 -18.28 8.47 -53.76
C VAL A 520 -17.16 8.13 -54.74
N LYS A 521 -16.49 9.16 -55.30
CA LYS A 521 -15.34 8.95 -56.21
C LYS A 521 -14.18 8.29 -55.49
N GLU A 522 -13.85 8.76 -54.28
CA GLU A 522 -12.75 8.22 -53.51
C GLU A 522 -13.05 6.80 -53.00
N ILE A 523 -14.29 6.53 -52.57
CA ILE A 523 -14.74 5.21 -52.16
C ILE A 523 -14.59 4.20 -53.31
N LYS A 524 -15.07 4.54 -54.51
CA LYS A 524 -14.93 3.69 -55.70
C LYS A 524 -13.46 3.43 -56.07
N ALA A 525 -12.59 4.43 -55.91
CA ALA A 525 -11.16 4.29 -56.16
C ALA A 525 -10.49 3.35 -55.13
N LYS A 526 -10.84 3.46 -53.84
CA LYS A 526 -10.34 2.59 -52.78
C LYS A 526 -10.86 1.14 -52.92
N GLU A 527 -12.13 0.96 -53.29
CA GLU A 527 -12.69 -0.36 -53.57
C GLU A 527 -11.98 -1.02 -54.78
N ALA A 528 -11.70 -0.28 -55.84
CA ALA A 528 -10.95 -0.76 -57.00
C ALA A 528 -9.49 -1.12 -56.67
N ALA A 529 -8.90 -0.50 -55.64
CA ALA A 529 -7.56 -0.79 -55.12
C ALA A 529 -7.55 -1.92 -54.08
N GLY A 530 -8.72 -2.46 -53.69
CA GLY A 530 -8.83 -3.50 -52.67
C GLY A 530 -8.61 -3.02 -51.22
N GLU A 531 -8.67 -1.70 -50.99
CA GLU A 531 -8.52 -1.10 -49.67
C GLU A 531 -9.84 -1.11 -48.87
N ARG A 532 -9.80 -1.47 -47.61
CA ARG A 532 -10.97 -1.35 -46.73
C ARG A 532 -11.20 0.12 -46.35
N ILE A 533 -12.44 0.58 -46.51
CA ILE A 533 -12.89 1.87 -46.01
C ILE A 533 -13.07 1.74 -44.48
N LYS A 534 -12.30 2.51 -43.74
CA LYS A 534 -12.44 2.60 -42.27
C LYS A 534 -13.53 3.60 -41.93
#